data_fe3b91c8dbc8ee00f374a30a3f9bafec
#
_entry.id   fe3b91c8dbc8ee00f374a30a3f9bafec
#
_cell.length_a   1.000
_cell.length_b   1.000
_cell.length_c   1.000
_cell.angle_alpha   90.00
_cell.angle_beta   90.00
_cell.angle_gamma   90.00
#
_symmetry.space_group_name_H-M   'P 1'
#
loop_
_entity.id
_entity.type
_entity.pdbx_description
1 polymer ?
#
loop_
_entity_poly.entity_id
_entity_poly.type
_entity_poly.pdbx_seq_one_letter_code
_entity_poly.pdbx_strand_id
1 'polypeptide(L)'
;LIVVNMFLTGFDATTLNTLWVDKNLRMHGLIQAFSRTNRILNSIKTFGNIVCFRDLQEETDEAIALFGNKEAGGIVLLKTYEDYYNGYQDDNGREKEGYSQLIEELQSKFPLSEQIKGESNKKEFVILFGNILKIKNILSAFDKFAGNEILSEREYQDYQSIYIDLYEEIKKTKNTDKESINDDIIFE
;
A
#
# COMPACT_ATOMS: atom_id res chain seq x y z
N LEU A 1 -20.26 -3.14 -10.81
CA LEU A 1 -21.12 -4.15 -10.20
C LEU A 1 -21.66 -3.60 -8.89
N ILE A 2 -22.96 -3.66 -8.67
CA ILE A 2 -23.61 -3.30 -7.41
C ILE A 2 -24.14 -4.60 -6.81
N VAL A 3 -23.85 -4.83 -5.52
CA VAL A 3 -24.26 -6.04 -4.80
C VAL A 3 -24.85 -5.68 -3.44
N VAL A 4 -25.79 -6.48 -2.97
CA VAL A 4 -26.41 -6.36 -1.65
C VAL A 4 -26.23 -7.68 -0.92
N ASN A 5 -25.39 -7.71 0.10
CA ASN A 5 -25.06 -8.88 0.92
C ASN A 5 -24.54 -10.13 0.16
N MET A 6 -24.46 -10.07 -1.15
CA MET A 6 -23.93 -11.15 -1.99
C MET A 6 -22.43 -10.93 -2.25
N PHE A 7 -21.72 -12.00 -2.55
CA PHE A 7 -20.29 -11.98 -2.88
C PHE A 7 -19.34 -11.49 -1.78
N LEU A 8 -19.80 -11.25 -0.58
CA LEU A 8 -18.91 -10.98 0.56
C LEU A 8 -18.17 -12.25 0.99
N THR A 9 -18.75 -13.42 0.77
CA THR A 9 -18.15 -14.73 1.01
C THR A 9 -17.99 -15.51 -0.28
N GLY A 10 -16.92 -16.25 -0.43
CA GLY A 10 -16.69 -17.15 -1.57
C GLY A 10 -16.37 -16.50 -2.92
N PHE A 11 -16.44 -15.17 -3.04
CA PHE A 11 -16.10 -14.46 -4.26
C PHE A 11 -14.63 -14.07 -4.25
N ASP A 12 -13.89 -14.48 -5.25
CA ASP A 12 -12.50 -14.12 -5.44
C ASP A 12 -12.34 -13.27 -6.70
N ALA A 13 -11.92 -12.03 -6.53
CA ALA A 13 -11.73 -11.08 -7.62
C ALA A 13 -10.37 -10.38 -7.47
N THR A 14 -9.34 -11.00 -7.99
CA THR A 14 -7.97 -10.47 -7.95
C THR A 14 -7.84 -9.11 -8.65
N THR A 15 -8.69 -8.86 -9.66
CA THR A 15 -8.72 -7.59 -10.41
C THR A 15 -9.51 -6.48 -9.74
N LEU A 16 -10.26 -6.78 -8.67
CA LEU A 16 -11.06 -5.78 -7.97
C LEU A 16 -10.14 -4.81 -7.23
N ASN A 17 -10.11 -3.57 -7.67
CA ASN A 17 -9.24 -2.55 -7.09
C ASN A 17 -9.95 -1.69 -6.04
N THR A 18 -11.19 -1.30 -6.28
CA THR A 18 -11.92 -0.39 -5.39
C THR A 18 -13.26 -0.95 -5.00
N LEU A 19 -13.55 -0.93 -3.71
CA LEU A 19 -14.84 -1.28 -3.12
C LEU A 19 -15.50 -0.01 -2.57
N TRP A 20 -16.71 0.28 -3.04
CA TRP A 20 -17.55 1.37 -2.53
C TRP A 20 -18.57 0.77 -1.57
N VAL A 21 -18.57 1.22 -0.32
CA VAL A 21 -19.42 0.68 0.74
C VAL A 21 -20.44 1.74 1.18
N ASP A 22 -21.72 1.48 0.92
CA ASP A 22 -22.83 2.26 1.45
C ASP A 22 -23.70 1.42 2.38
N LYS A 23 -23.08 0.80 3.36
CA LYS A 23 -23.75 -0.03 4.35
C LYS A 23 -23.02 0.01 5.67
N ASN A 24 -23.75 -0.06 6.77
CA ASN A 24 -23.19 -0.27 8.11
C ASN A 24 -22.72 -1.73 8.24
N LEU A 25 -21.52 -2.01 7.79
CA LEU A 25 -20.87 -3.30 7.97
C LEU A 25 -20.29 -3.35 9.39
N ARG A 26 -20.28 -4.53 9.99
CA ARG A 26 -19.75 -4.76 11.33
C ARG A 26 -18.95 -6.03 11.40
N MET A 27 -17.95 -6.07 12.29
CA MET A 27 -17.21 -7.26 12.65
C MET A 27 -16.74 -8.09 11.42
N HIS A 28 -17.06 -9.36 11.43
CA HIS A 28 -16.62 -10.31 10.41
C HIS A 28 -17.06 -9.91 8.98
N GLY A 29 -18.28 -9.36 8.84
CA GLY A 29 -18.77 -8.90 7.54
C GLY A 29 -17.98 -7.73 6.97
N LEU A 30 -17.46 -6.85 7.80
CA LEU A 30 -16.60 -5.74 7.43
C LEU A 30 -15.24 -6.26 6.92
N ILE A 31 -14.58 -7.11 7.69
CA ILE A 31 -13.29 -7.70 7.29
C ILE A 31 -13.43 -8.53 6.01
N GLN A 32 -14.50 -9.30 5.87
CA GLN A 32 -14.77 -10.04 4.64
C GLN A 32 -14.95 -9.14 3.41
N ALA A 33 -15.68 -8.03 3.56
CA ALA A 33 -15.86 -7.06 2.48
C ALA A 33 -14.52 -6.43 2.09
N PHE A 34 -13.75 -5.97 3.06
CA PHE A 34 -12.48 -5.31 2.85
C PHE A 34 -11.43 -6.24 2.22
N SER A 35 -11.41 -7.50 2.62
CA SER A 35 -10.50 -8.49 2.04
C SER A 35 -10.74 -8.76 0.54
N ARG A 36 -11.88 -8.36 -0.03
CA ARG A 36 -12.16 -8.55 -1.47
C ARG A 36 -11.24 -7.73 -2.37
N THR A 37 -10.80 -6.57 -1.92
CA THR A 37 -9.90 -5.70 -2.70
C THR A 37 -8.42 -5.95 -2.40
N ASN A 38 -8.11 -6.66 -1.32
CA ASN A 38 -6.74 -6.83 -0.82
C ASN A 38 -5.93 -7.91 -1.57
N ARG A 39 -6.44 -8.48 -2.66
CA ARG A 39 -5.71 -9.45 -3.47
C ARG A 39 -4.68 -8.76 -4.35
N ILE A 40 -3.43 -9.17 -4.21
CA ILE A 40 -2.34 -8.73 -5.08
C ILE A 40 -2.50 -9.44 -6.43
N LEU A 41 -2.53 -8.69 -7.52
CA LEU A 41 -2.60 -9.23 -8.87
C LEU A 41 -1.22 -9.28 -9.53
N ASN A 42 -0.49 -8.17 -9.43
CA ASN A 42 0.83 -7.99 -10.06
C ASN A 42 1.55 -6.81 -9.41
N SER A 43 2.70 -6.41 -9.95
CA SER A 43 3.47 -5.26 -9.48
C SER A 43 2.73 -3.90 -9.58
N ILE A 44 1.65 -3.83 -10.33
CA ILE A 44 0.85 -2.61 -10.49
C ILE A 44 -0.27 -2.55 -9.45
N LYS A 45 -0.99 -3.68 -9.24
CA LYS A 45 -2.02 -3.78 -8.21
C LYS A 45 -1.46 -4.52 -7.00
N THR A 46 -0.90 -3.79 -6.06
CA THR A 46 -0.34 -4.32 -4.80
C THR A 46 -1.25 -4.14 -3.60
N PHE A 47 -2.33 -3.35 -3.73
CA PHE A 47 -3.32 -3.08 -2.68
C PHE A 47 -4.70 -2.83 -3.30
N GLY A 48 -5.73 -2.73 -2.46
CA GLY A 48 -7.07 -2.32 -2.83
C GLY A 48 -7.50 -1.06 -2.10
N ASN A 49 -8.48 -0.38 -2.67
CA ASN A 49 -9.07 0.82 -2.10
C ASN A 49 -10.47 0.51 -1.57
N ILE A 50 -10.82 1.11 -0.43
CA ILE A 50 -12.15 1.03 0.16
C ILE A 50 -12.64 2.44 0.41
N VAL A 51 -13.81 2.75 -0.13
CA VAL A 51 -14.47 4.05 0.05
C VAL A 51 -15.76 3.79 0.78
N CYS A 52 -15.88 4.31 1.99
CA CYS A 52 -17.08 4.21 2.81
C CYS A 52 -17.86 5.52 2.75
N PHE A 53 -19.15 5.43 2.45
CA PHE A 53 -20.07 6.58 2.49
C PHE A 53 -20.67 6.81 3.89
N ARG A 54 -20.35 5.92 4.83
CA ARG A 54 -20.74 5.99 6.23
C ARG A 54 -19.50 6.00 7.08
N ASP A 55 -19.60 6.58 8.26
CA ASP A 55 -18.55 6.47 9.25
C ASP A 55 -18.52 5.04 9.78
N LEU A 56 -17.48 4.32 9.43
CA LEU A 56 -17.21 2.93 9.84
C LEU A 56 -15.89 2.82 10.58
N GLN A 57 -15.36 3.91 11.11
CA GLN A 57 -14.04 3.92 11.72
C GLN A 57 -14.02 3.05 12.97
N GLU A 58 -14.94 3.29 13.90
CA GLU A 58 -15.00 2.53 15.15
C GLU A 58 -15.22 1.04 14.91
N GLU A 59 -16.15 0.68 14.01
CA GLU A 59 -16.43 -0.73 13.66
C GLU A 59 -15.23 -1.38 12.95
N THR A 60 -14.45 -0.60 12.23
CA THR A 60 -13.24 -1.09 11.58
C THR A 60 -12.14 -1.37 12.59
N ASP A 61 -11.93 -0.46 13.53
CA ASP A 61 -10.93 -0.61 14.60
C ASP A 61 -11.26 -1.79 15.52
N GLU A 62 -12.53 -1.95 15.89
CA GLU A 62 -12.98 -3.11 16.64
C GLU A 62 -12.79 -4.42 15.89
N ALA A 63 -13.12 -4.45 14.59
CA ALA A 63 -12.98 -5.64 13.77
C ALA A 63 -11.49 -6.02 13.58
N ILE A 64 -10.62 -5.06 13.38
CA ILE A 64 -9.17 -5.28 13.27
C ILE A 64 -8.60 -5.75 14.61
N ALA A 65 -9.02 -5.17 15.72
CA ALA A 65 -8.55 -5.59 17.04
C ALA A 65 -8.93 -7.04 17.37
N LEU A 66 -10.10 -7.50 16.89
CA LEU A 66 -10.59 -8.85 17.13
C LEU A 66 -10.01 -9.91 16.16
N PHE A 67 -9.83 -9.56 14.90
CA PHE A 67 -9.49 -10.51 13.84
C PHE A 67 -8.12 -10.28 13.22
N GLY A 68 -7.51 -9.13 13.48
CA GLY A 68 -6.19 -8.76 13.01
C GLY A 68 -5.10 -9.18 13.98
N ASN A 69 -3.95 -9.52 13.44
CA ASN A 69 -2.75 -9.49 14.27
C ASN A 69 -2.53 -8.03 14.66
N LYS A 70 -2.24 -7.74 15.93
CA LYS A 70 -2.02 -6.35 16.40
C LYS A 70 -0.92 -5.62 15.62
N GLU A 71 -0.04 -6.37 14.97
CA GLU A 71 1.00 -5.86 14.07
C GLU A 71 0.52 -5.68 12.63
N ALA A 72 -0.51 -6.42 12.21
CA ALA A 72 -1.18 -6.25 10.92
C ALA A 72 -2.31 -5.20 10.97
N GLY A 73 -2.58 -4.63 12.12
CA GLY A 73 -3.43 -3.46 12.34
C GLY A 73 -2.94 -2.25 11.54
N GLY A 74 -2.67 -2.57 10.32
CA GLY A 74 -2.14 -1.73 9.35
C GLY A 74 -2.97 -0.51 9.13
N ILE A 75 -3.11 -0.11 8.26
CA ILE A 75 -3.38 0.99 7.40
C ILE A 75 -4.89 1.07 7.17
N VAL A 76 -5.65 1.06 8.21
CA VAL A 76 -6.92 1.74 8.22
C VAL A 76 -6.60 3.13 8.73
N LEU A 77 -6.82 4.10 7.90
CA LEU A 77 -6.63 5.54 8.03
C LEU A 77 -6.81 6.10 9.48
N LEU A 78 -5.89 5.81 10.35
CA LEU A 78 -5.93 6.22 11.77
C LEU A 78 -5.04 7.44 12.02
N LYS A 79 -4.43 7.99 10.96
CA LYS A 79 -3.48 9.10 11.09
C LYS A 79 -3.91 10.26 10.20
N THR A 80 -3.46 11.45 10.57
CA THR A 80 -3.75 12.68 9.81
C THR A 80 -2.94 12.73 8.51
N TYR A 81 -3.33 13.65 7.61
CA TYR A 81 -2.55 13.94 6.42
C TYR A 81 -1.09 14.29 6.77
N GLU A 82 -0.90 15.09 7.80
CA GLU A 82 0.40 15.53 8.28
C GLU A 82 1.26 14.37 8.74
N ASP A 83 0.67 13.40 9.42
CA ASP A 83 1.36 12.20 9.88
C ASP A 83 1.86 11.37 8.68
N TYR A 84 1.00 11.11 7.71
CA TYR A 84 1.41 10.38 6.51
C TYR A 84 2.39 11.16 5.63
N TYR A 85 2.28 12.48 5.62
CA TYR A 85 3.16 13.31 4.79
C TYR A 85 4.55 13.49 5.41
N ASN A 86 4.64 13.73 6.72
CA ASN A 86 5.89 14.06 7.43
C ASN A 86 6.49 12.89 8.23
N GLY A 87 5.73 11.82 8.45
CA GLY A 87 6.10 10.74 9.36
C GLY A 87 5.50 10.93 10.76
N TYR A 88 5.45 9.83 11.50
CA TYR A 88 4.89 9.80 12.86
C TYR A 88 5.54 8.71 13.72
N GLN A 89 5.33 8.78 15.02
CA GLN A 89 5.62 7.66 15.92
C GLN A 89 4.38 6.81 16.13
N ASP A 90 4.52 5.49 15.98
CA ASP A 90 3.45 4.55 16.29
C ASP A 90 3.26 4.41 17.81
N ASP A 91 2.21 3.70 18.22
CA ASP A 91 1.87 3.51 19.64
C ASP A 91 2.95 2.74 20.43
N ASN A 92 3.88 2.11 19.75
CA ASN A 92 5.04 1.40 20.32
C ASN A 92 6.30 2.30 20.35
N GLY A 93 6.18 3.58 19.95
CA GLY A 93 7.29 4.52 19.90
C GLY A 93 8.23 4.31 18.71
N ARG A 94 7.85 3.51 17.72
CA ARG A 94 8.64 3.31 16.50
C ARG A 94 8.36 4.45 15.52
N GLU A 95 9.41 4.99 14.94
CA GLU A 95 9.28 5.99 13.90
C GLU A 95 8.78 5.34 12.60
N LYS A 96 7.80 5.95 11.99
CA LYS A 96 7.27 5.64 10.67
C LYS A 96 7.56 6.81 9.74
N GLU A 97 8.32 6.53 8.72
CA GLU A 97 8.70 7.52 7.72
C GLU A 97 7.48 7.99 6.93
N GLY A 98 7.39 9.29 6.72
CA GLY A 98 6.37 9.92 5.89
C GLY A 98 6.78 10.02 4.43
N TYR A 99 5.83 10.44 3.61
CA TYR A 99 6.02 10.62 2.17
C TYR A 99 7.23 11.51 1.84
N SER A 100 7.39 12.64 2.54
CA SER A 100 8.48 13.57 2.29
C SER A 100 9.85 12.95 2.55
N GLN A 101 9.98 12.19 3.64
CA GLN A 101 11.22 11.52 4.03
C GLN A 101 11.58 10.40 3.03
N LEU A 102 10.59 9.59 2.64
CA LEU A 102 10.80 8.52 1.65
C LEU A 102 11.20 9.08 0.27
N ILE A 103 10.65 10.22 -0.14
CA ILE A 103 11.05 10.86 -1.40
C ILE A 103 12.47 11.44 -1.31
N GLU A 104 12.83 12.06 -0.18
CA GLU A 104 14.18 12.56 0.04
C GLU A 104 15.21 11.43 0.01
N GLU A 105 14.91 10.31 0.66
CA GLU A 105 15.72 9.10 0.62
C GLU A 105 15.86 8.55 -0.80
N LEU A 106 14.75 8.47 -1.54
CA LEU A 106 14.73 8.01 -2.93
C LEU A 106 15.65 8.85 -3.82
N GLN A 107 15.49 10.18 -3.76
CA GLN A 107 16.28 11.10 -4.59
C GLN A 107 17.76 11.09 -4.20
N SER A 108 18.07 10.91 -2.92
CA SER A 108 19.45 10.84 -2.41
C SER A 108 20.16 9.54 -2.79
N LYS A 109 19.49 8.41 -2.63
CA LYS A 109 20.10 7.09 -2.88
C LYS A 109 20.02 6.64 -4.33
N PHE A 110 18.97 7.03 -5.03
CA PHE A 110 18.65 6.55 -6.39
C PHE A 110 18.27 7.71 -7.32
N PRO A 111 19.17 8.68 -7.57
CA PRO A 111 18.88 9.77 -8.49
C PRO A 111 18.62 9.22 -9.91
N LEU A 112 17.63 9.79 -10.62
CA LEU A 112 17.26 9.37 -11.99
C LEU A 112 18.39 9.49 -13.01
N SER A 113 19.42 10.27 -12.69
CA SER A 113 20.62 10.41 -13.55
C SER A 113 21.55 9.20 -13.51
N GLU A 114 21.36 8.29 -12.56
CA GLU A 114 22.26 7.16 -12.35
C GLU A 114 21.51 5.82 -12.48
N GLN A 115 22.22 4.83 -13.03
CA GLN A 115 21.67 3.48 -13.15
C GLN A 115 21.85 2.71 -11.83
N ILE A 116 20.81 2.06 -11.37
CA ILE A 116 20.84 1.22 -10.16
C ILE A 116 21.61 -0.06 -10.46
N LYS A 117 22.76 -0.25 -9.80
CA LYS A 117 23.66 -1.40 -9.98
C LYS A 117 23.76 -2.22 -8.70
N GLY A 118 23.82 -3.54 -8.86
CA GLY A 118 23.97 -4.51 -7.77
C GLY A 118 22.63 -4.97 -7.21
N GLU A 119 22.55 -6.25 -6.88
CA GLU A 119 21.32 -6.90 -6.40
C GLU A 119 20.77 -6.29 -5.10
N SER A 120 21.66 -5.89 -4.19
CA SER A 120 21.28 -5.24 -2.94
C SER A 120 20.56 -3.91 -3.17
N ASN A 121 21.15 -3.06 -4.03
CA ASN A 121 20.57 -1.75 -4.34
C ASN A 121 19.26 -1.88 -5.11
N LYS A 122 19.15 -2.86 -6.01
CA LYS A 122 17.89 -3.14 -6.71
C LYS A 122 16.77 -3.54 -5.75
N LYS A 123 17.07 -4.42 -4.78
CA LYS A 123 16.10 -4.82 -3.76
C LYS A 123 15.71 -3.65 -2.87
N GLU A 124 16.69 -2.87 -2.40
CA GLU A 124 16.45 -1.68 -1.58
C GLU A 124 15.57 -0.66 -2.31
N PHE A 125 15.86 -0.38 -3.57
CA PHE A 125 15.03 0.50 -4.39
C PHE A 125 13.58 -0.01 -4.52
N VAL A 126 13.40 -1.31 -4.77
CA VAL A 126 12.06 -1.90 -4.92
C VAL A 126 11.27 -1.80 -3.61
N ILE A 127 11.90 -2.02 -2.46
CA ILE A 127 11.26 -1.86 -1.16
C ILE A 127 10.89 -0.39 -0.92
N LEU A 128 11.85 0.52 -1.10
CA LEU A 128 11.66 1.95 -0.87
C LEU A 128 10.55 2.52 -1.76
N PHE A 129 10.61 2.28 -3.07
CA PHE A 129 9.59 2.77 -3.98
C PHE A 129 8.23 2.10 -3.76
N GLY A 130 8.22 0.82 -3.37
CA GLY A 130 7.00 0.13 -2.93
C GLY A 130 6.33 0.81 -1.72
N ASN A 131 7.10 1.30 -0.76
CA ASN A 131 6.59 2.07 0.37
C ASN A 131 6.06 3.44 -0.07
N ILE A 132 6.74 4.11 -1.01
CA ILE A 132 6.26 5.37 -1.59
C ILE A 132 4.92 5.17 -2.31
N LEU A 133 4.76 4.08 -3.08
CA LEU A 133 3.50 3.75 -3.73
C LEU A 133 2.35 3.60 -2.72
N LYS A 134 2.60 2.90 -1.61
CA LYS A 134 1.61 2.70 -0.55
C LYS A 134 1.20 4.03 0.08
N ILE A 135 2.17 4.82 0.51
CA ILE A 135 1.87 6.09 1.21
C ILE A 135 1.25 7.13 0.28
N LYS A 136 1.71 7.20 -0.97
CA LYS A 136 1.11 8.07 -2.00
C LYS A 136 -0.34 7.71 -2.25
N ASN A 137 -0.67 6.41 -2.30
CA ASN A 137 -2.06 5.97 -2.45
C ASN A 137 -2.93 6.40 -1.27
N ILE A 138 -2.42 6.33 -0.04
CA ILE A 138 -3.12 6.81 1.15
C ILE A 138 -3.33 8.33 1.05
N LEU A 139 -2.28 9.07 0.74
CA LEU A 139 -2.33 10.53 0.63
C LEU A 139 -3.27 11.00 -0.48
N SER A 140 -3.40 10.24 -1.56
CA SER A 140 -4.33 10.58 -2.65
C SER A 140 -5.81 10.59 -2.24
N ALA A 141 -6.15 10.01 -1.09
CA ALA A 141 -7.49 10.10 -0.51
C ALA A 141 -7.75 11.44 0.20
N PHE A 142 -6.73 12.26 0.40
CA PHE A 142 -6.87 13.59 1.01
C PHE A 142 -6.83 14.67 -0.06
N ASP A 143 -7.85 15.51 -0.11
CA ASP A 143 -7.91 16.66 -1.04
C ASP A 143 -6.68 17.57 -0.94
N LYS A 144 -6.10 17.64 0.26
CA LYS A 144 -4.90 18.43 0.56
C LYS A 144 -3.65 17.94 -0.17
N PHE A 145 -3.62 16.70 -0.65
CA PHE A 145 -2.46 16.14 -1.34
C PHE A 145 -2.33 16.68 -2.77
N ALA A 146 -3.43 16.98 -3.41
CA ALA A 146 -3.43 17.53 -4.77
C ALA A 146 -2.64 18.84 -4.82
N GLY A 147 -1.57 18.86 -5.60
CA GLY A 147 -0.65 20.01 -5.73
C GLY A 147 0.44 20.08 -4.64
N ASN A 148 0.51 19.09 -3.75
CA ASN A 148 1.58 18.95 -2.75
C ASN A 148 2.46 17.72 -3.00
N GLU A 149 2.42 17.17 -4.21
CA GLU A 149 3.34 16.12 -4.65
C GLU A 149 4.77 16.70 -4.76
N ILE A 150 5.74 16.01 -4.18
CA ILE A 150 7.15 16.43 -4.22
C ILE A 150 7.78 16.10 -5.58
N LEU A 151 7.47 14.90 -6.11
CA LEU A 151 7.91 14.51 -7.45
C LEU A 151 6.95 15.07 -8.49
N SER A 152 7.49 15.61 -9.58
CA SER A 152 6.70 15.88 -10.77
C SER A 152 6.12 14.57 -11.33
N GLU A 153 5.03 14.68 -12.09
CA GLU A 153 4.42 13.49 -12.69
C GLU A 153 5.38 12.72 -13.59
N ARG A 154 6.28 13.42 -14.29
CA ARG A 154 7.30 12.80 -15.13
C ARG A 154 8.32 12.02 -14.30
N GLU A 155 8.89 12.63 -13.27
CA GLU A 155 9.84 11.93 -12.38
C GLU A 155 9.20 10.71 -11.74
N TYR A 156 7.95 10.84 -11.32
CA TYR A 156 7.22 9.71 -10.74
C TYR A 156 7.04 8.57 -11.75
N GLN A 157 6.69 8.88 -13.00
CA GLN A 157 6.56 7.88 -14.07
C GLN A 157 7.91 7.23 -14.40
N ASP A 158 9.00 8.00 -14.43
CA ASP A 158 10.35 7.49 -14.65
C ASP A 158 10.75 6.49 -13.53
N TYR A 159 10.56 6.84 -12.26
CA TYR A 159 10.79 5.92 -11.14
C TYR A 159 9.88 4.70 -11.18
N GLN A 160 8.63 4.87 -11.54
CA GLN A 160 7.68 3.76 -11.66
C GLN A 160 8.07 2.78 -12.75
N SER A 161 8.59 3.27 -13.87
CA SER A 161 9.13 2.41 -14.95
C SER A 161 10.31 1.57 -14.45
N ILE A 162 11.27 2.20 -13.76
CA ILE A 162 12.42 1.50 -13.16
C ILE A 162 11.94 0.45 -12.15
N TYR A 163 10.95 0.80 -11.33
CA TYR A 163 10.38 -0.12 -10.34
C TYR A 163 9.78 -1.37 -10.98
N ILE A 164 9.00 -1.22 -12.04
CA ILE A 164 8.37 -2.34 -12.73
C ILE A 164 9.45 -3.27 -13.31
N ASP A 165 10.44 -2.71 -14.00
CA ASP A 165 11.52 -3.48 -14.61
C ASP A 165 12.32 -4.28 -13.57
N LEU A 166 12.75 -3.62 -12.48
CA LEU A 166 13.51 -4.26 -11.42
C LEU A 166 12.69 -5.27 -10.62
N TYR A 167 11.42 -4.99 -10.37
CA TYR A 167 10.53 -5.92 -9.69
C TYR A 167 10.35 -7.22 -10.49
N GLU A 168 10.16 -7.12 -11.81
CA GLU A 168 10.07 -8.29 -12.67
C GLU A 168 11.39 -9.07 -12.75
N GLU A 169 12.53 -8.36 -12.80
CA GLU A 169 13.86 -8.97 -12.80
C GLU A 169 14.08 -9.79 -11.52
N ILE A 170 13.82 -9.20 -10.35
CA ILE A 170 13.96 -9.86 -9.05
C ILE A 170 13.03 -11.06 -8.93
N LYS A 171 11.79 -10.95 -9.42
CA LYS A 171 10.81 -12.03 -9.40
C LYS A 171 11.24 -13.22 -10.29
N LYS A 172 11.82 -12.96 -11.44
CA LYS A 172 12.35 -14.01 -12.34
C LYS A 172 13.52 -14.76 -11.70
N THR A 173 14.44 -14.04 -11.06
CA THR A 173 15.62 -14.62 -10.39
C THR A 173 15.23 -15.56 -9.25
N LYS A 174 14.22 -15.20 -8.44
CA LYS A 174 13.73 -16.04 -7.33
C LYS A 174 12.91 -17.27 -7.77
N ASN A 175 12.23 -17.20 -8.89
CA ASN A 175 11.52 -18.37 -9.45
C ASN A 175 12.50 -19.47 -9.90
N THR A 176 13.75 -19.12 -10.17
CA THR A 176 14.83 -20.08 -10.46
C THR A 176 15.36 -20.77 -9.19
N ASP A 177 15.27 -20.11 -8.03
CA ASP A 177 15.84 -20.59 -6.75
C ASP A 177 14.82 -21.15 -5.73
N LYS A 178 13.56 -21.32 -6.13
CA LYS A 178 12.46 -21.91 -5.30
C LYS A 178 12.15 -21.24 -3.96
N GLU A 179 12.51 -20.00 -3.74
CA GLU A 179 12.06 -19.21 -2.59
C GLU A 179 11.08 -18.12 -3.02
N SER A 180 9.91 -18.08 -2.38
CA SER A 180 8.81 -17.19 -2.71
C SER A 180 9.10 -15.77 -2.25
N ILE A 181 9.14 -14.80 -3.18
CA ILE A 181 9.27 -13.37 -2.88
C ILE A 181 8.07 -12.82 -2.11
N ASN A 182 6.94 -13.53 -2.12
CA ASN A 182 5.75 -13.08 -1.43
C ASN A 182 5.94 -12.95 0.10
N ASP A 183 6.93 -13.66 0.67
CA ASP A 183 7.12 -13.66 2.12
C ASP A 183 7.91 -12.44 2.63
N ASP A 184 8.71 -11.79 1.77
CA ASP A 184 9.57 -10.67 2.19
C ASP A 184 9.03 -9.28 1.81
N ILE A 185 8.04 -9.19 0.92
CA ILE A 185 7.48 -7.91 0.44
C ILE A 185 6.10 -7.64 1.03
N ILE A 186 5.48 -8.67 1.61
CA ILE A 186 4.19 -8.59 2.25
C ILE A 186 4.44 -8.59 3.76
N PHE A 187 4.37 -7.44 4.39
CA PHE A 187 4.24 -7.31 5.84
C PHE A 187 5.55 -7.30 6.69
N GLU A 188 6.21 -6.19 6.70
CA GLU A 188 6.64 -5.58 7.94
C GLU A 188 6.08 -4.16 8.08
#